data_ba4457accb7de2c48929f4bbf99d80f7
#
_entry.id   ba4457accb7de2c48929f4bbf99d80f7
#
_cell.length_a   1.000
_cell.length_b   1.000
_cell.length_c   1.000
_cell.angle_alpha   90.00
_cell.angle_beta   90.00
_cell.angle_gamma   90.00
#
_symmetry.space_group_name_H-M   'P 1'
#
loop_
_entity.id
_entity.type
_entity.pdbx_description
1 polymer ?
#
loop_
_entity_poly.entity_id
_entity_poly.type
_entity_poly.pdbx_seq_one_letter_code
_entity_poly.pdbx_strand_id
1 'polypeptide(L)'
;MKTTIDVISGFLGAGKTTLIKKLLKDGLQGEKVVLIENEFGEIGIDGGFLKEAGIQITEMNSGCICCTLVGDFAKALQEVLSQYAPDRILIEPSGVGKLSDVVEAVHGIADKMPEVQLGGSVTVADVSKCKMYMKNFGEFYNNQIESAGTIVLSRTQKASED
;
A
#
# COMPACT_ATOMS: atom_id res chain seq x y z
N MET A 1 -18.89 7.45 9.90
CA MET A 1 -17.44 7.71 9.75
C MET A 1 -17.03 7.27 8.37
N LYS A 2 -16.04 7.96 7.74
CA LYS A 2 -15.53 7.53 6.44
C LYS A 2 -14.35 6.58 6.66
N THR A 3 -14.30 5.47 5.90
CA THR A 3 -13.13 4.62 5.85
C THR A 3 -12.03 5.30 5.04
N THR A 4 -10.85 5.45 5.63
CA THR A 4 -9.68 6.04 4.94
C THR A 4 -8.85 4.94 4.29
N ILE A 5 -8.50 5.12 3.02
CA ILE A 5 -7.64 4.21 2.27
C ILE A 5 -6.27 4.87 2.08
N ASP A 6 -5.21 4.22 2.56
CA ASP A 6 -3.83 4.62 2.32
C ASP A 6 -3.12 3.60 1.43
N VAL A 7 -2.32 4.09 0.49
CA VAL A 7 -1.53 3.25 -0.41
C VAL A 7 -0.06 3.36 -0.03
N ILE A 8 0.55 2.22 0.29
CA ILE A 8 1.97 2.12 0.66
C ILE A 8 2.72 1.42 -0.46
N SER A 9 3.25 2.19 -1.38
CA SER A 9 4.01 1.76 -2.54
C SER A 9 5.52 1.78 -2.29
N GLY A 10 6.27 1.26 -3.22
CA GLY A 10 7.72 1.25 -3.22
C GLY A 10 8.26 0.04 -3.98
N PHE A 11 9.45 0.16 -4.54
CA PHE A 11 10.05 -0.90 -5.33
C PHE A 11 10.39 -2.13 -4.49
N LEU A 12 10.72 -3.25 -5.14
CA LEU A 12 11.03 -4.52 -4.49
C LEU A 12 12.13 -4.34 -3.41
N GLY A 13 11.86 -4.84 -2.21
CA GLY A 13 12.80 -4.77 -1.09
C GLY A 13 13.07 -3.36 -0.53
N ALA A 14 12.27 -2.35 -0.87
CA ALA A 14 12.45 -0.98 -0.37
C ALA A 14 12.16 -0.83 1.13
N GLY A 15 11.37 -1.73 1.73
CA GLY A 15 11.01 -1.69 3.15
C GLY A 15 9.54 -1.36 3.40
N LYS A 16 8.65 -1.59 2.44
CA LYS A 16 7.18 -1.38 2.58
C LYS A 16 6.61 -2.10 3.79
N THR A 17 6.82 -3.40 3.87
CA THR A 17 6.35 -4.25 4.98
C THR A 17 6.88 -3.76 6.34
N THR A 18 8.13 -3.30 6.39
CA THR A 18 8.72 -2.73 7.62
C THR A 18 8.00 -1.45 8.04
N LEU A 19 7.69 -0.56 7.08
CA LEU A 19 6.93 0.66 7.35
C LEU A 19 5.50 0.32 7.82
N ILE A 20 4.82 -0.60 7.14
CA ILE A 20 3.47 -1.04 7.50
C ILE A 20 3.44 -1.57 8.92
N LYS A 21 4.36 -2.49 9.28
CA LYS A 21 4.47 -3.02 10.65
C LYS A 21 4.66 -1.90 11.69
N LYS A 22 5.48 -0.90 11.37
CA LYS A 22 5.70 0.24 12.26
C LYS A 22 4.45 1.12 12.40
N LEU A 23 3.75 1.41 11.31
CA LEU A 23 2.50 2.16 11.34
C LEU A 23 1.44 1.45 12.18
N LEU A 24 1.28 0.14 11.98
CA LEU A 24 0.33 -0.67 12.74
C LEU A 24 0.64 -0.70 14.24
N LYS A 25 1.93 -0.75 14.59
CA LYS A 25 2.37 -0.81 15.98
C LYS A 25 2.27 0.55 16.69
N ASP A 26 2.70 1.63 16.05
CA ASP A 26 2.95 2.90 16.71
C ASP A 26 1.97 4.00 16.32
N GLY A 27 1.43 3.96 15.09
CA GLY A 27 0.66 5.07 14.52
C GLY A 27 -0.84 4.83 14.41
N LEU A 28 -1.29 3.59 14.32
CA LEU A 28 -2.68 3.23 14.05
C LEU A 28 -3.33 2.43 15.18
N GLN A 29 -2.79 2.59 16.38
CA GLN A 29 -3.35 1.93 17.57
C GLN A 29 -4.78 2.43 17.85
N GLY A 30 -5.69 1.48 18.05
CA GLY A 30 -7.10 1.76 18.32
C GLY A 30 -7.96 1.97 17.08
N GLU A 31 -7.38 2.02 15.89
CA GLU A 31 -8.12 1.97 14.63
C GLU A 31 -8.37 0.51 14.21
N LYS A 32 -9.53 0.26 13.64
CA LYS A 32 -9.84 -1.02 13.00
C LYS A 32 -9.26 -1.01 11.58
N VAL A 33 -8.09 -1.62 11.42
CA VAL A 33 -7.33 -1.59 10.18
C VAL A 33 -7.45 -2.91 9.42
N VAL A 34 -7.69 -2.83 8.13
CA VAL A 34 -7.58 -3.96 7.18
C VAL A 34 -6.38 -3.71 6.27
N LEU A 35 -5.55 -4.73 6.08
CA LEU A 35 -4.42 -4.70 5.16
C LEU A 35 -4.76 -5.53 3.92
N ILE A 36 -4.59 -4.93 2.74
CA ILE A 36 -4.73 -5.59 1.44
C ILE A 36 -3.34 -5.64 0.82
N GLU A 37 -2.79 -6.84 0.68
CA GLU A 37 -1.50 -7.09 0.05
C GLU A 37 -1.70 -7.65 -1.35
N ASN A 38 -0.95 -7.13 -2.32
CA ASN A 38 -0.94 -7.61 -3.68
C ASN A 38 0.46 -8.14 -4.02
N GLU A 39 0.87 -9.23 -3.37
CA GLU A 39 2.10 -9.92 -3.71
C GLU A 39 1.84 -11.31 -4.28
N PHE A 40 2.57 -11.64 -5.35
CA PHE A 40 2.63 -12.99 -5.87
C PHE A 40 3.51 -13.85 -4.95
N GLY A 41 2.91 -14.72 -4.15
CA GLY A 41 3.56 -15.96 -3.78
C GLY A 41 4.04 -16.18 -2.35
N GLU A 42 4.18 -15.21 -1.45
CA GLU A 42 4.51 -15.50 -0.04
C GLU A 42 3.95 -14.44 0.93
N ILE A 43 3.44 -14.92 2.06
CA ILE A 43 2.90 -14.13 3.16
C ILE A 43 4.02 -13.26 3.74
N GLY A 44 4.06 -11.97 3.38
CA GLY A 44 5.10 -11.05 3.83
C GLY A 44 4.98 -10.58 5.27
N ILE A 45 3.79 -10.70 5.88
CA ILE A 45 3.54 -10.28 7.27
C ILE A 45 3.14 -11.50 8.10
N ASP A 46 3.86 -11.72 9.20
CA ASP A 46 3.57 -12.80 10.14
C ASP A 46 2.16 -12.63 10.73
N GLY A 47 1.23 -13.50 10.33
CA GLY A 47 -0.16 -13.48 10.76
C GLY A 47 -0.32 -13.55 12.30
N GLY A 48 0.69 -14.04 13.02
CA GLY A 48 0.74 -14.02 14.48
C GLY A 48 0.85 -12.61 15.06
N PHE A 49 1.74 -11.78 14.51
CA PHE A 49 1.95 -10.39 14.95
C PHE A 49 0.68 -9.53 14.81
N LEU A 50 -0.07 -9.74 13.74
CA LEU A 50 -1.25 -8.93 13.43
C LEU A 50 -2.46 -9.36 14.25
N LYS A 51 -2.59 -10.64 14.60
CA LYS A 51 -3.62 -11.13 15.54
C LYS A 51 -3.42 -10.58 16.95
N GLU A 52 -2.19 -10.48 17.42
CA GLU A 52 -1.88 -9.90 18.72
C GLU A 52 -2.17 -8.40 18.79
N ALA A 53 -2.05 -7.70 17.67
CA ALA A 53 -2.36 -6.26 17.57
C ALA A 53 -3.86 -5.98 17.37
N GLY A 54 -4.72 -7.02 17.28
CA GLY A 54 -6.17 -6.86 17.03
C GLY A 54 -6.49 -6.44 15.60
N ILE A 55 -5.56 -6.61 14.67
CA ILE A 55 -5.66 -6.19 13.28
C ILE A 55 -6.20 -7.36 12.45
N GLN A 56 -7.25 -7.11 11.70
CA GLN A 56 -7.79 -8.08 10.76
C GLN A 56 -7.05 -7.97 9.42
N ILE A 57 -6.39 -9.06 9.02
CA ILE A 57 -5.78 -9.17 7.70
C ILE A 57 -6.77 -9.87 6.78
N THR A 58 -7.08 -9.24 5.68
CA THR A 58 -7.73 -9.89 4.55
C THR A 58 -6.70 -10.00 3.45
N GLU A 59 -6.11 -11.18 3.30
CA GLU A 59 -5.28 -11.51 2.14
C GLU A 59 -6.23 -11.65 0.95
N MET A 60 -6.13 -10.72 0.03
CA MET A 60 -6.84 -10.84 -1.23
C MET A 60 -5.85 -11.35 -2.29
N ASN A 61 -5.88 -12.66 -2.52
CA ASN A 61 -5.23 -13.32 -3.64
C ASN A 61 -5.94 -13.04 -4.99
N SER A 62 -6.60 -11.90 -5.10
CA SER A 62 -7.20 -11.47 -6.36
C SER A 62 -6.11 -10.86 -7.21
N GLY A 63 -5.84 -11.45 -8.35
CA GLY A 63 -4.77 -11.09 -9.29
C GLY A 63 -4.50 -9.57 -9.39
N CYS A 64 -3.34 -9.23 -9.89
CA CYS A 64 -2.76 -7.89 -9.95
C CYS A 64 -3.80 -6.74 -9.95
N ILE A 65 -3.81 -5.91 -8.92
CA ILE A 65 -4.65 -4.68 -8.86
C ILE A 65 -4.42 -3.81 -10.12
N CYS A 66 -3.22 -3.89 -10.69
CA CYS A 66 -2.83 -3.17 -11.91
C CYS A 66 -3.35 -3.81 -13.19
N CYS A 67 -3.72 -5.10 -13.20
CA CYS A 67 -4.02 -5.84 -14.43
C CYS A 67 -5.46 -6.31 -14.56
N THR A 68 -6.22 -6.37 -13.48
CA THR A 68 -7.59 -6.85 -13.49
C THR A 68 -8.54 -5.72 -13.11
N LEU A 69 -9.16 -5.17 -14.14
CA LEU A 69 -10.44 -4.45 -14.10
C LEU A 69 -10.78 -3.78 -12.75
N VAL A 70 -10.76 -2.47 -12.74
CA VAL A 70 -11.29 -1.57 -11.67
C VAL A 70 -12.57 -2.12 -11.02
N GLY A 71 -13.36 -2.92 -11.75
CA GLY A 71 -14.58 -3.56 -11.27
C GLY A 71 -14.39 -4.65 -10.24
N ASP A 72 -13.36 -5.48 -10.35
CA ASP A 72 -13.13 -6.58 -9.40
C ASP A 72 -12.52 -6.05 -8.10
N PHE A 73 -11.65 -5.04 -8.18
CA PHE A 73 -11.13 -4.34 -7.01
C PHE A 73 -12.24 -3.58 -6.25
N ALA A 74 -13.16 -2.93 -6.98
CA ALA A 74 -14.28 -2.24 -6.35
C ALA A 74 -15.22 -3.21 -5.60
N LYS A 75 -15.52 -4.38 -6.19
CA LYS A 75 -16.32 -5.42 -5.51
C LYS A 75 -15.63 -5.94 -4.26
N ALA A 76 -14.35 -6.25 -4.38
CA ALA A 76 -13.56 -6.74 -3.27
C ALA A 76 -13.50 -5.71 -2.12
N LEU A 77 -13.36 -4.44 -2.45
CA LEU A 77 -13.40 -3.37 -1.46
C LEU A 77 -14.79 -3.24 -0.79
N GLN A 78 -15.88 -3.38 -1.57
CA GLN A 78 -17.24 -3.40 -1.02
C GLN A 78 -17.45 -4.56 -0.04
N GLU A 79 -16.92 -5.75 -0.35
CA GLU A 79 -16.97 -6.90 0.55
C GLU A 79 -16.21 -6.61 1.85
N VAL A 80 -15.00 -6.05 1.77
CA VAL A 80 -14.21 -5.67 2.95
C VAL A 80 -14.96 -4.63 3.79
N LEU A 81 -15.52 -3.60 3.18
CA LEU A 81 -16.28 -2.56 3.89
C LEU A 81 -17.52 -3.13 4.57
N SER A 82 -18.27 -4.00 3.88
CA SER A 82 -19.51 -4.59 4.43
C SER A 82 -19.23 -5.61 5.53
N GLN A 83 -18.18 -6.41 5.40
CA GLN A 83 -17.85 -7.47 6.32
C GLN A 83 -17.15 -6.97 7.58
N TYR A 84 -16.23 -6.01 7.41
CA TYR A 84 -15.33 -5.59 8.49
C TYR A 84 -15.64 -4.19 9.02
N ALA A 85 -16.31 -3.32 8.25
CA ALA A 85 -16.54 -1.90 8.59
C ALA A 85 -15.28 -1.24 9.20
N PRO A 86 -14.15 -1.22 8.47
CA PRO A 86 -12.89 -0.71 9.00
C PRO A 86 -12.86 0.81 9.07
N ASP A 87 -12.07 1.34 10.01
CA ASP A 87 -11.74 2.76 10.05
C ASP A 87 -10.73 3.12 8.96
N ARG A 88 -9.83 2.17 8.67
CA ARG A 88 -8.72 2.34 7.72
C ARG A 88 -8.43 1.07 6.93
N ILE A 89 -8.08 1.27 5.66
CA ILE A 89 -7.57 0.22 4.79
C ILE A 89 -6.17 0.63 4.33
N LEU A 90 -5.18 -0.23 4.55
CA LEU A 90 -3.85 -0.09 3.97
C LEU A 90 -3.76 -0.98 2.74
N ILE A 91 -3.32 -0.43 1.62
CA ILE A 91 -3.07 -1.17 0.39
C ILE A 91 -1.56 -1.21 0.15
N GLU A 92 -0.99 -2.41 0.08
CA GLU A 92 0.37 -2.63 -0.39
C GLU A 92 0.33 -3.20 -1.81
N PRO A 93 0.50 -2.36 -2.86
CA PRO A 93 0.53 -2.85 -4.24
C PRO A 93 1.85 -3.55 -4.55
N SER A 94 1.88 -4.30 -5.65
CA SER A 94 3.10 -4.93 -6.16
C SER A 94 4.25 -3.92 -6.29
N GLY A 95 5.45 -4.32 -5.89
CA GLY A 95 6.65 -3.49 -6.00
C GLY A 95 7.03 -3.10 -7.44
N VAL A 96 6.47 -3.78 -8.45
CA VAL A 96 6.66 -3.47 -9.88
C VAL A 96 5.41 -2.85 -10.51
N GLY A 97 4.41 -2.43 -9.72
CA GLY A 97 3.23 -1.72 -10.19
C GLY A 97 3.42 -0.20 -10.26
N LYS A 98 2.60 0.45 -11.07
CA LYS A 98 2.50 1.92 -11.09
C LYS A 98 1.61 2.39 -9.94
N LEU A 99 2.10 3.33 -9.16
CA LEU A 99 1.31 3.93 -8.06
C LEU A 99 0.12 4.72 -8.61
N SER A 100 0.29 5.42 -9.74
CA SER A 100 -0.78 6.18 -10.40
C SER A 100 -2.02 5.34 -10.62
N ASP A 101 -1.86 4.10 -11.10
CA ASP A 101 -2.99 3.22 -11.44
C ASP A 101 -3.80 2.83 -10.19
N VAL A 102 -3.11 2.59 -9.08
CA VAL A 102 -3.75 2.27 -7.80
C VAL A 102 -4.47 3.48 -7.22
N VAL A 103 -3.83 4.65 -7.25
CA VAL A 103 -4.41 5.92 -6.77
C VAL A 103 -5.65 6.28 -7.58
N GLU A 104 -5.60 6.14 -8.92
CA GLU A 104 -6.75 6.38 -9.79
C GLU A 104 -7.90 5.40 -9.51
N ALA A 105 -7.60 4.12 -9.29
CA ALA A 105 -8.60 3.14 -8.91
C ALA A 105 -9.28 3.49 -7.59
N VAL A 106 -8.53 3.92 -6.58
CA VAL A 106 -9.08 4.34 -5.27
C VAL A 106 -9.94 5.60 -5.42
N HIS A 107 -9.50 6.58 -6.21
CA HIS A 107 -10.31 7.78 -6.51
C HIS A 107 -11.63 7.41 -7.19
N GLY A 108 -11.58 6.57 -8.21
CA GLY A 108 -12.79 6.12 -8.93
C GLY A 108 -13.78 5.35 -8.04
N ILE A 109 -13.31 4.74 -6.95
CA ILE A 109 -14.15 4.10 -5.94
C ILE A 109 -14.71 5.16 -4.98
N ALA A 110 -13.87 6.06 -4.48
CA ALA A 110 -14.28 7.11 -3.56
C ALA A 110 -15.36 8.02 -4.16
N ASP A 111 -15.31 8.27 -5.46
CA ASP A 111 -16.33 9.03 -6.19
C ASP A 111 -17.71 8.34 -6.20
N LYS A 112 -17.72 7.01 -6.10
CA LYS A 112 -18.97 6.19 -6.12
C LYS A 112 -19.44 5.79 -4.72
N MET A 113 -18.55 5.84 -3.73
CA MET A 113 -18.77 5.38 -2.36
C MET A 113 -18.46 6.51 -1.37
N PRO A 114 -19.47 7.31 -0.98
CA PRO A 114 -19.28 8.46 -0.07
C PRO A 114 -18.68 8.13 1.29
N GLU A 115 -18.78 6.87 1.69
CA GLU A 115 -18.20 6.32 2.93
C GLU A 115 -16.70 6.05 2.83
N VAL A 116 -16.08 6.20 1.66
CA VAL A 116 -14.65 5.97 1.42
C VAL A 116 -13.97 7.29 1.09
N GLN A 117 -12.72 7.42 1.47
CA GLN A 117 -11.84 8.52 1.05
C GLN A 117 -10.40 8.04 0.88
N LEU A 118 -9.69 8.60 -0.09
CA LEU A 118 -8.23 8.46 -0.18
C LEU A 118 -7.60 9.27 0.95
N GLY A 119 -6.73 8.64 1.74
CA GLY A 119 -5.90 9.28 2.75
C GLY A 119 -4.54 9.68 2.18
N GLY A 120 -3.56 8.79 2.29
CA GLY A 120 -2.21 9.01 1.79
C GLY A 120 -1.80 8.08 0.64
N SER A 121 -0.96 8.61 -0.26
CA SER A 121 -0.17 7.81 -1.19
C SER A 121 1.29 7.94 -0.82
N VAL A 122 1.87 6.85 -0.33
CA VAL A 122 3.24 6.83 0.21
C VAL A 122 4.11 5.93 -0.65
N THR A 123 5.31 6.39 -0.98
CA THR A 123 6.32 5.54 -1.62
C THR A 123 7.54 5.40 -0.73
N VAL A 124 7.91 4.14 -0.44
CA VAL A 124 9.17 3.83 0.26
C VAL A 124 10.29 3.71 -0.76
N ALA A 125 11.34 4.51 -0.61
CA ALA A 125 12.49 4.55 -1.51
C ALA A 125 13.79 4.18 -0.77
N ASP A 126 14.49 3.16 -1.24
CA ASP A 126 15.82 2.77 -0.75
C ASP A 126 16.87 3.73 -1.31
N VAL A 127 17.43 4.60 -0.46
CA VAL A 127 18.40 5.61 -0.89
C VAL A 127 19.63 5.02 -1.57
N SER A 128 20.03 3.81 -1.18
CA SER A 128 21.23 3.15 -1.72
C SER A 128 21.04 2.63 -3.16
N LYS A 129 19.81 2.56 -3.65
CA LYS A 129 19.46 1.95 -4.94
C LYS A 129 18.71 2.89 -5.89
N CYS A 130 18.29 4.07 -5.45
CA CYS A 130 17.41 4.95 -6.22
C CYS A 130 18.01 5.29 -7.61
N LYS A 131 19.27 5.71 -7.70
CA LYS A 131 19.92 6.02 -9.00
C LYS A 131 19.92 4.83 -9.97
N MET A 132 20.15 3.62 -9.44
CA MET A 132 20.14 2.39 -10.25
C MET A 132 18.73 2.05 -10.73
N TYR A 133 17.73 2.17 -9.85
CA TYR A 133 16.35 1.85 -10.19
C TYR A 133 15.75 2.87 -11.17
N MET A 134 16.04 4.16 -11.02
CA MET A 134 15.62 5.20 -11.97
C MET A 134 16.14 4.89 -13.39
N LYS A 135 17.37 4.39 -13.50
CA LYS A 135 17.98 4.07 -14.80
C LYS A 135 17.42 2.80 -15.42
N ASN A 136 17.22 1.74 -14.62
CA ASN A 136 16.92 0.40 -15.13
C ASN A 136 15.42 0.07 -15.13
N PHE A 137 14.63 0.73 -14.31
CA PHE A 137 13.20 0.47 -14.10
C PHE A 137 12.38 1.76 -14.12
N GLY A 138 12.83 2.75 -14.89
CA GLY A 138 12.30 4.11 -14.88
C GLY A 138 10.79 4.19 -15.06
N GLU A 139 10.19 3.35 -15.89
CA GLU A 139 8.75 3.37 -16.12
C GLU A 139 7.94 3.16 -14.82
N PHE A 140 8.33 2.16 -14.02
CA PHE A 140 7.62 1.83 -12.78
C PHE A 140 8.15 2.65 -11.60
N TYR A 141 9.48 2.69 -11.45
CA TYR A 141 10.11 3.35 -10.32
C TYR A 141 9.85 4.86 -10.31
N ASN A 142 10.02 5.53 -11.44
CA ASN A 142 9.76 6.98 -11.52
C ASN A 142 8.28 7.28 -11.28
N ASN A 143 7.37 6.48 -11.83
CA ASN A 143 5.94 6.65 -11.55
C ASN A 143 5.62 6.54 -10.06
N GLN A 144 6.22 5.57 -9.34
CA GLN A 144 6.03 5.43 -7.90
C GLN A 144 6.51 6.66 -7.13
N ILE A 145 7.60 7.29 -7.55
CA ILE A 145 8.14 8.51 -6.94
C ILE A 145 7.28 9.73 -7.28
N GLU A 146 6.97 9.92 -8.56
CA GLU A 146 6.25 11.10 -9.06
C GLU A 146 4.80 11.15 -8.62
N SER A 147 4.16 9.98 -8.47
CA SER A 147 2.76 9.88 -8.05
C SER A 147 2.56 9.83 -6.53
N ALA A 148 3.64 9.84 -5.75
CA ALA A 148 3.56 9.79 -4.30
C ALA A 148 3.21 11.16 -3.70
N GLY A 149 2.25 11.19 -2.78
CA GLY A 149 2.02 12.34 -1.92
C GLY A 149 3.09 12.49 -0.84
N THR A 150 3.71 11.37 -0.45
CA THR A 150 4.80 11.34 0.53
C THR A 150 5.84 10.31 0.13
N ILE A 151 7.13 10.66 0.23
CA ILE A 151 8.24 9.73 0.01
C ILE A 151 8.92 9.47 1.35
N VAL A 152 9.02 8.19 1.71
CA VAL A 152 9.74 7.72 2.91
C VAL A 152 11.06 7.11 2.47
N LEU A 153 12.16 7.73 2.87
CA LEU A 153 13.50 7.22 2.59
C LEU A 153 13.88 6.10 3.56
N SER A 154 14.22 4.94 3.03
CA SER A 154 14.74 3.82 3.81
C SER A 154 16.25 3.68 3.65
N ARG A 155 16.88 2.99 4.62
CA ARG A 155 18.34 2.75 4.63
C ARG A 155 19.19 4.00 4.57
N THR A 156 18.71 5.09 5.16
CA THR A 156 19.38 6.39 5.17
C THR A 156 20.78 6.37 5.79
N GLN A 157 21.06 5.42 6.69
CA GLN A 157 22.39 5.18 7.24
C GLN A 157 23.43 4.72 6.18
N LYS A 158 22.98 4.35 4.98
CA LYS A 158 23.84 3.98 3.84
C LYS A 158 23.95 5.09 2.80
N ALA A 159 23.29 6.22 3.03
CA ALA A 159 23.39 7.35 2.13
C ALA A 159 24.78 8.00 2.24
N SER A 160 25.38 8.39 1.09
CA SER A 160 26.50 9.32 1.02
C SER A 160 25.96 10.74 1.02
N GLU A 161 26.81 11.71 1.32
CA GLU A 161 26.45 13.14 1.30
C GLU A 161 26.25 13.70 -0.12
N ASP A 162 26.51 12.90 -1.19
CA ASP A 162 26.42 13.29 -2.60
C ASP A 162 25.02 13.02 -3.20
#